data_aa924447e3fe0b40a519db5e51cd8ebd
#
_entry.id   aa924447e3fe0b40a519db5e51cd8ebd
#
_cell.length_a   1.000
_cell.length_b   1.000
_cell.length_c   1.000
_cell.angle_alpha   90.00
_cell.angle_beta   90.00
_cell.angle_gamma   90.00
#
_symmetry.space_group_name_H-M   'P 1'
#
loop_
_entity.id
_entity.type
_entity.pdbx_description
1 polymer ?
#
loop_
_entity_poly.entity_id
_entity_poly.type
_entity_poly.pdbx_seq_one_letter_code
_entity_poly.pdbx_strand_id
1 'polypeptide(L)'
;MNPVLRGVAIYLFILILFRIMGKRTLSEATTFDVVLLLIISEVTQQALVGHDYSLMGAFILIATLVSTDLIFSLLKENFKFFGRVTEGLPLVIVNEGKPLIKRMRRSKVDEEDVLEAARLHFGLQKMADIKYAILERGGDITIVPY
;
A
#
# COMPACT_ATOMS: atom_id res chain seq x y z
N MET A 1 -15.61 29.33 -11.81
CA MET A 1 -15.22 29.34 -10.39
C MET A 1 -13.72 29.66 -10.28
N ASN A 2 -13.31 30.49 -9.35
CA ASN A 2 -11.91 30.91 -9.21
C ASN A 2 -11.02 29.66 -8.95
N PRO A 3 -9.86 29.48 -9.63
CA PRO A 3 -8.94 28.35 -9.44
C PRO A 3 -8.54 28.14 -7.97
N VAL A 4 -8.36 29.21 -7.22
CA VAL A 4 -8.05 29.15 -5.78
C VAL A 4 -9.17 28.46 -4.99
N LEU A 5 -10.43 28.85 -5.23
CA LEU A 5 -11.58 28.23 -4.57
C LEU A 5 -11.75 26.74 -4.94
N ARG A 6 -11.44 26.38 -6.19
CA ARG A 6 -11.43 24.98 -6.62
C ARG A 6 -10.38 24.17 -5.86
N GLY A 7 -9.16 24.69 -5.76
CA GLY A 7 -8.08 24.04 -5.03
C GLY A 7 -8.42 23.83 -3.54
N VAL A 8 -8.95 24.86 -2.88
CA VAL A 8 -9.37 24.76 -1.48
C VAL A 8 -10.49 23.73 -1.29
N ALA A 9 -11.50 23.74 -2.17
CA ALA A 9 -12.64 22.80 -2.09
C ALA A 9 -12.18 21.34 -2.26
N ILE A 10 -11.33 21.06 -3.26
CA ILE A 10 -10.77 19.73 -3.49
C ILE A 10 -9.89 19.30 -2.31
N TYR A 11 -9.03 20.19 -1.82
CA TYR A 11 -8.17 19.88 -0.68
C TYR A 11 -8.97 19.49 0.57
N LEU A 12 -9.97 20.29 0.94
CA LEU A 12 -10.83 20.00 2.07
C LEU A 12 -11.63 18.70 1.88
N PHE A 13 -12.13 18.45 0.67
CA PHE A 13 -12.86 17.23 0.35
C PHE A 13 -11.98 15.99 0.53
N ILE A 14 -10.77 15.98 -0.04
CA ILE A 14 -9.82 14.87 0.08
C ILE A 14 -9.40 14.69 1.55
N LEU A 15 -9.14 15.78 2.27
CA LEU A 15 -8.76 15.74 3.68
C LEU A 15 -9.85 15.10 4.55
N ILE A 16 -11.11 15.45 4.32
CA ILE A 16 -12.26 14.85 5.01
C ILE A 16 -12.36 13.36 4.67
N LEU A 17 -12.21 12.99 3.40
CA LEU A 17 -12.23 11.61 2.93
C LEU A 17 -11.17 10.77 3.64
N PHE A 18 -9.91 11.19 3.61
CA PHE A 18 -8.82 10.48 4.31
C PHE A 18 -9.03 10.44 5.83
N ARG A 19 -9.67 11.44 6.40
CA ARG A 19 -10.03 11.45 7.82
C ARG A 19 -11.05 10.36 8.16
N ILE A 20 -12.02 10.12 7.27
CA ILE A 20 -13.06 9.08 7.42
C ILE A 20 -12.46 7.69 7.23
N MET A 21 -11.56 7.53 6.25
CA MET A 21 -10.89 6.24 5.98
C MET A 21 -9.99 5.76 7.12
N GLY A 22 -9.55 6.67 7.99
CA GLY A 22 -8.76 6.35 9.17
C GLY A 22 -7.24 6.33 8.95
N LYS A 23 -6.49 6.19 10.05
CA LYS A 23 -5.01 6.33 10.06
C LYS A 23 -4.27 5.15 9.43
N ARG A 24 -4.90 3.99 9.30
CA ARG A 24 -4.26 2.76 8.84
C ARG A 24 -3.90 2.80 7.36
N THR A 25 -4.71 3.47 6.57
CA THR A 25 -4.57 3.55 5.10
C THR A 25 -3.27 4.21 4.64
N LEU A 26 -2.69 5.09 5.45
CA LEU A 26 -1.46 5.81 5.09
C LEU A 26 -0.17 5.13 5.57
N SER A 27 -0.25 4.24 6.56
CA SER A 27 0.92 3.57 7.14
C SER A 27 1.22 2.20 6.51
N GLU A 28 0.22 1.58 5.91
CA GLU A 28 0.32 0.26 5.27
C GLU A 28 -0.34 0.30 3.89
N ALA A 29 0.13 1.21 3.01
CA ALA A 29 -0.42 1.35 1.66
C ALA A 29 -0.20 0.06 0.85
N THR A 30 -1.28 -0.56 0.40
CA THR A 30 -1.24 -1.70 -0.50
C THR A 30 -1.06 -1.25 -1.95
N THR A 31 -0.73 -2.15 -2.87
CA THR A 31 -0.65 -1.85 -4.30
C THR A 31 -1.97 -1.26 -4.82
N PHE A 32 -3.11 -1.69 -4.28
CA PHE A 32 -4.43 -1.14 -4.63
C PHE A 32 -4.57 0.31 -4.18
N ASP A 33 -4.10 0.66 -2.98
CA ASP A 33 -4.13 2.02 -2.47
C ASP A 33 -3.28 2.96 -3.34
N VAL A 34 -2.12 2.49 -3.82
CA VAL A 34 -1.27 3.26 -4.74
C VAL A 34 -2.01 3.52 -6.06
N VAL A 35 -2.66 2.53 -6.64
CA VAL A 35 -3.46 2.69 -7.87
C VAL A 35 -4.61 3.67 -7.64
N LEU A 36 -5.32 3.54 -6.52
CA LEU A 36 -6.38 4.46 -6.13
C LEU A 36 -5.87 5.91 -6.03
N LEU A 37 -4.73 6.13 -5.37
CA LEU A 37 -4.11 7.44 -5.23
C LEU A 37 -3.72 8.03 -6.58
N LEU A 38 -3.20 7.23 -7.51
CA LEU A 38 -2.88 7.68 -8.87
C LEU A 38 -4.13 8.12 -9.63
N ILE A 39 -5.23 7.37 -9.54
CA ILE A 39 -6.50 7.74 -10.18
C ILE A 39 -7.07 9.02 -9.55
N ILE A 40 -7.07 9.13 -8.22
CA ILE A 40 -7.51 10.35 -7.53
C ILE A 40 -6.67 11.55 -7.95
N SER A 41 -5.35 11.39 -8.10
CA SER A 41 -4.44 12.44 -8.54
C SER A 41 -4.81 12.93 -9.95
N GLU A 42 -5.05 12.04 -10.89
CA GLU A 42 -5.44 12.37 -12.26
C GLU A 42 -6.79 13.11 -12.31
N VAL A 43 -7.80 12.59 -11.59
CA VAL A 43 -9.12 13.24 -11.49
C VAL A 43 -9.03 14.63 -10.85
N THR A 44 -8.19 14.77 -9.82
CA THR A 44 -7.95 16.05 -9.15
C THR A 44 -7.28 17.06 -10.10
N GLN A 45 -6.29 16.62 -10.87
CA GLN A 45 -5.62 17.46 -11.86
C GLN A 45 -6.61 17.98 -12.91
N GLN A 46 -7.46 17.11 -13.45
CA GLN A 46 -8.48 17.50 -14.43
C GLN A 46 -9.49 18.48 -13.85
N ALA A 47 -9.93 18.29 -12.60
CA ALA A 47 -10.84 19.20 -11.92
C ALA A 47 -10.22 20.59 -11.63
N LEU A 48 -8.91 20.66 -11.38
CA LEU A 48 -8.17 21.91 -11.16
C LEU A 48 -7.98 22.70 -12.45
N VAL A 49 -7.63 22.03 -13.55
CA VAL A 49 -7.31 22.68 -14.84
C VAL A 49 -8.54 23.26 -15.54
N GLY A 50 -9.73 22.75 -15.29
CA GLY A 50 -10.97 23.46 -15.63
C GLY A 50 -11.47 23.31 -17.06
N HIS A 51 -11.02 22.34 -17.83
CA HIS A 51 -11.62 21.99 -19.11
C HIS A 51 -12.86 21.11 -18.87
N ASP A 52 -14.06 21.69 -18.90
CA ASP A 52 -15.42 21.10 -18.88
C ASP A 52 -15.72 19.98 -17.84
N TYR A 53 -14.79 19.64 -16.99
CA TYR A 53 -15.01 18.71 -15.88
C TYR A 53 -15.59 19.46 -14.69
N SER A 54 -16.86 19.22 -14.38
CA SER A 54 -17.50 19.84 -13.22
C SER A 54 -16.82 19.37 -11.94
N LEU A 55 -16.58 20.28 -11.02
CA LEU A 55 -16.09 19.96 -9.68
C LEU A 55 -16.95 18.89 -8.99
N MET A 56 -18.26 18.92 -9.26
CA MET A 56 -19.22 17.94 -8.78
C MET A 56 -18.95 16.53 -9.36
N GLY A 57 -18.59 16.45 -10.64
CA GLY A 57 -18.22 15.17 -11.27
C GLY A 57 -16.96 14.55 -10.62
N ALA A 58 -15.96 15.38 -10.33
CA ALA A 58 -14.77 14.93 -9.61
C ALA A 58 -15.11 14.41 -8.20
N PHE A 59 -15.93 15.12 -7.45
CA PHE A 59 -16.38 14.68 -6.12
C PHE A 59 -17.13 13.34 -6.16
N ILE A 60 -18.05 13.18 -7.11
CA ILE A 60 -18.81 11.93 -7.29
C ILE A 60 -17.85 10.78 -7.63
N LEU A 61 -16.92 11.00 -8.56
CA LEU A 61 -15.99 9.96 -8.99
C LEU A 61 -15.06 9.54 -7.86
N ILE A 62 -14.44 10.50 -7.15
CA ILE A 62 -13.58 10.21 -6.00
C ILE A 62 -14.36 9.48 -4.90
N ALA A 63 -15.57 9.93 -4.56
CA ALA A 63 -16.41 9.29 -3.57
C ALA A 63 -16.77 7.85 -3.98
N THR A 64 -17.06 7.62 -5.27
CA THR A 64 -17.34 6.28 -5.81
C THR A 64 -16.14 5.36 -5.68
N LEU A 65 -14.92 5.84 -6.05
CA LEU A 65 -13.70 5.06 -5.96
C LEU A 65 -13.39 4.67 -4.50
N VAL A 66 -13.46 5.64 -3.59
CA VAL A 66 -13.24 5.40 -2.16
C VAL A 66 -14.28 4.45 -1.57
N SER A 67 -15.57 4.62 -1.93
CA SER A 67 -16.63 3.70 -1.49
C SER A 67 -16.40 2.28 -2.00
N THR A 68 -15.94 2.15 -3.23
CA THR A 68 -15.60 0.87 -3.84
C THR A 68 -14.44 0.20 -3.09
N ASP A 69 -13.38 0.95 -2.78
CA ASP A 69 -12.24 0.45 -2.00
C ASP A 69 -12.67 -0.01 -0.60
N LEU A 70 -13.48 0.77 0.10
CA LEU A 70 -14.04 0.39 1.40
C LEU A 70 -14.87 -0.91 1.31
N ILE A 71 -15.71 -1.06 0.26
CA ILE A 71 -16.48 -2.28 0.05
C ILE A 71 -15.53 -3.47 -0.18
N PHE A 72 -14.50 -3.32 -0.99
CA PHE A 72 -13.49 -4.37 -1.19
C PHE A 72 -12.75 -4.71 0.11
N SER A 73 -12.42 -3.71 0.94
CA SER A 73 -11.79 -3.92 2.24
C SER A 73 -12.69 -4.74 3.17
N LEU A 74 -13.97 -4.42 3.26
CA LEU A 74 -14.95 -5.17 4.03
C LEU A 74 -15.15 -6.60 3.49
N LEU A 75 -15.16 -6.78 2.17
CA LEU A 75 -15.22 -8.09 1.55
C LEU A 75 -13.99 -8.95 1.87
N LYS A 76 -12.80 -8.34 1.90
CA LYS A 76 -11.55 -9.03 2.30
C LYS A 76 -11.60 -9.50 3.75
N GLU A 77 -12.16 -8.70 4.66
CA GLU A 77 -12.33 -9.08 6.08
C GLU A 77 -13.27 -10.27 6.24
N ASN A 78 -14.39 -10.28 5.54
CA ASN A 78 -15.40 -11.33 5.63
C ASN A 78 -15.02 -12.60 4.85
N PHE A 79 -14.31 -12.47 3.74
CA PHE A 79 -13.90 -13.59 2.89
C PHE A 79 -12.40 -13.76 2.87
N LYS A 80 -11.85 -14.57 3.79
CA LYS A 80 -10.41 -14.89 3.91
C LYS A 80 -9.77 -15.38 2.60
N PHE A 81 -10.56 -15.93 1.69
CA PHE A 81 -10.10 -16.34 0.36
C PHE A 81 -9.74 -15.13 -0.51
N PHE A 82 -10.54 -14.07 -0.48
CA PHE A 82 -10.32 -12.85 -1.26
C PHE A 82 -9.04 -12.12 -0.83
N GLY A 83 -8.79 -11.99 0.48
CA GLY A 83 -7.57 -11.39 1.02
C GLY A 83 -6.30 -12.15 0.63
N ARG A 84 -6.35 -13.50 0.56
CA ARG A 84 -5.20 -14.31 0.12
C ARG A 84 -4.83 -14.12 -1.34
N VAL A 85 -5.83 -13.89 -2.20
CA VAL A 85 -5.60 -13.72 -3.65
C VAL A 85 -5.10 -12.30 -3.96
N THR A 86 -5.57 -11.30 -3.22
CA THR A 86 -5.27 -9.90 -3.51
C THR A 86 -4.01 -9.37 -2.83
N GLU A 87 -3.73 -9.78 -1.60
CA GLU A 87 -2.62 -9.25 -0.79
C GLU A 87 -1.49 -10.25 -0.56
N GLY A 88 -1.72 -11.53 -0.89
CA GLY A 88 -0.78 -12.59 -0.55
C GLY A 88 -0.79 -12.95 0.94
N LEU A 89 0.11 -13.84 1.35
CA LEU A 89 0.34 -14.20 2.76
C LEU A 89 1.79 -13.87 3.09
N PRO A 90 2.07 -13.46 4.33
CA PRO A 90 3.45 -13.38 4.81
C PRO A 90 4.18 -14.69 4.53
N LEU A 91 5.38 -14.60 3.96
CA LEU A 91 6.15 -15.75 3.51
C LEU A 91 7.51 -15.79 4.21
N VAL A 92 7.78 -16.86 4.96
CA VAL A 92 9.12 -17.09 5.51
C VAL A 92 10.09 -17.38 4.36
N ILE A 93 11.11 -16.53 4.19
CA ILE A 93 12.13 -16.59 3.14
C ILE A 93 13.50 -17.01 3.66
N VAL A 94 13.78 -16.80 4.96
CA VAL A 94 14.95 -17.34 5.66
C VAL A 94 14.49 -18.09 6.90
N ASN A 95 15.05 -19.26 7.13
CA ASN A 95 14.77 -20.10 8.28
C ASN A 95 16.09 -20.56 8.93
N GLU A 96 16.31 -20.20 10.18
CA GLU A 96 17.53 -20.52 10.96
C GLU A 96 18.84 -20.21 10.20
N GLY A 97 18.95 -18.98 9.68
CA GLY A 97 20.12 -18.53 8.93
C GLY A 97 20.23 -19.09 7.50
N LYS A 98 19.29 -19.95 7.09
CA LYS A 98 19.33 -20.59 5.76
C LYS A 98 18.30 -19.96 4.82
N PRO A 99 18.75 -19.40 3.69
CA PRO A 99 17.86 -18.82 2.70
C PRO A 99 17.01 -19.92 2.01
N LEU A 100 15.71 -19.70 1.91
CA LEU A 100 14.76 -20.57 1.22
C LEU A 100 14.67 -20.16 -0.26
N ILE A 101 15.70 -20.49 -1.03
CA ILE A 101 15.93 -20.02 -2.42
C ILE A 101 14.69 -20.15 -3.33
N LYS A 102 13.94 -21.26 -3.23
CA LYS A 102 12.73 -21.46 -4.06
C LYS A 102 11.65 -20.42 -3.76
N ARG A 103 11.48 -20.05 -2.49
CA ARG A 103 10.51 -19.05 -2.04
C ARG A 103 10.96 -17.64 -2.41
N MET A 104 12.23 -17.33 -2.17
CA MET A 104 12.86 -16.06 -2.52
C MET A 104 12.73 -15.78 -4.03
N ARG A 105 13.13 -16.74 -4.87
CA ARG A 105 13.01 -16.62 -6.33
C ARG A 105 11.57 -16.42 -6.81
N ARG A 106 10.61 -17.13 -6.22
CA ARG A 106 9.18 -16.96 -6.55
C ARG A 106 8.66 -15.56 -6.20
N SER A 107 9.19 -14.96 -5.14
CA SER A 107 8.80 -13.63 -4.68
C SER A 107 9.70 -12.52 -5.24
N LYS A 108 10.67 -12.85 -6.13
CA LYS A 108 11.64 -11.90 -6.71
C LYS A 108 12.44 -11.14 -5.66
N VAL A 109 12.81 -11.83 -4.58
CA VAL A 109 13.65 -11.33 -3.49
C VAL A 109 14.95 -12.11 -3.53
N ASP A 110 16.08 -11.44 -3.36
CA ASP A 110 17.39 -12.06 -3.26
C ASP A 110 17.98 -11.99 -1.84
N GLU A 111 19.19 -12.53 -1.65
CA GLU A 111 19.85 -12.51 -0.35
C GLU A 111 20.29 -11.11 0.06
N GLU A 112 20.59 -10.25 -0.92
CA GLU A 112 21.02 -8.87 -0.66
C GLU A 112 19.87 -8.05 -0.10
N ASP A 113 18.64 -8.23 -0.59
CA ASP A 113 17.42 -7.58 -0.05
C ASP A 113 17.24 -7.92 1.44
N VAL A 114 17.45 -9.20 1.80
CA VAL A 114 17.34 -9.65 3.20
C VAL A 114 18.42 -9.02 4.06
N LEU A 115 19.67 -8.99 3.57
CA LEU A 115 20.78 -8.38 4.29
C LEU A 115 20.66 -6.87 4.39
N GLU A 116 20.08 -6.21 3.38
CA GLU A 116 19.77 -4.78 3.45
C GLU A 116 18.77 -4.50 4.57
N ALA A 117 17.64 -5.22 4.62
CA ALA A 117 16.68 -5.10 5.70
C ALA A 117 17.30 -5.39 7.08
N ALA A 118 18.18 -6.39 7.17
CA ALA A 118 18.85 -6.74 8.41
C ALA A 118 19.84 -5.64 8.86
N ARG A 119 20.55 -5.01 7.92
CA ARG A 119 21.43 -3.87 8.21
C ARG A 119 20.66 -2.65 8.69
N LEU A 120 19.56 -2.33 8.00
CA LEU A 120 18.75 -1.14 8.30
C LEU A 120 18.10 -1.21 9.68
N HIS A 121 17.57 -2.37 10.07
CA HIS A 121 16.80 -2.49 11.30
C HIS A 121 17.63 -2.96 12.52
N PHE A 122 18.65 -3.77 12.29
CA PHE A 122 19.40 -4.43 13.38
C PHE A 122 20.92 -4.30 13.27
N GLY A 123 21.47 -3.69 12.21
CA GLY A 123 22.91 -3.59 11.98
C GLY A 123 23.58 -4.94 11.66
N LEU A 124 22.81 -5.98 11.33
CA LEU A 124 23.34 -7.32 11.05
C LEU A 124 23.91 -7.38 9.63
N GLN A 125 25.03 -8.09 9.47
CA GLN A 125 25.74 -8.19 8.19
C GLN A 125 25.80 -9.63 7.64
N LYS A 126 25.39 -10.63 8.42
CA LYS A 126 25.50 -12.04 8.02
C LYS A 126 24.15 -12.74 8.12
N MET A 127 23.85 -13.60 7.13
CA MET A 127 22.65 -14.44 7.17
C MET A 127 22.59 -15.35 8.41
N ALA A 128 23.74 -15.79 8.90
CA ALA A 128 23.83 -16.64 10.10
C ALA A 128 23.30 -16.00 11.37
N ASP A 129 23.24 -14.65 11.43
CA ASP A 129 22.73 -13.89 12.57
C ASP A 129 21.22 -13.70 12.53
N ILE A 130 20.59 -14.14 11.42
CA ILE A 130 19.15 -14.02 11.17
C ILE A 130 18.47 -15.36 11.49
N LYS A 131 17.61 -15.38 12.48
CA LYS A 131 16.80 -16.57 12.78
C LYS A 131 15.71 -16.78 11.74
N TYR A 132 14.90 -15.73 11.50
CA TYR A 132 13.87 -15.74 10.47
C TYR A 132 13.89 -14.42 9.68
N ALA A 133 13.65 -14.50 8.37
CA ALA A 133 13.24 -13.37 7.55
C ALA A 133 11.89 -13.68 6.92
N ILE A 134 10.95 -12.76 7.05
CA ILE A 134 9.56 -12.89 6.61
C ILE A 134 9.26 -11.77 5.64
N LEU A 135 8.93 -12.14 4.40
CA LEU A 135 8.42 -11.19 3.43
C LEU A 135 6.95 -10.90 3.77
N GLU A 136 6.68 -9.67 4.14
CA GLU A 136 5.34 -9.21 4.53
C GLU A 136 4.46 -8.95 3.29
N ARG A 137 3.16 -8.74 3.52
CA ARG A 137 2.17 -8.48 2.45
C ARG A 137 2.45 -7.21 1.66
N GLY A 138 3.00 -6.19 2.33
CA GLY A 138 3.38 -4.91 1.73
C GLY A 138 4.65 -4.96 0.89
N GLY A 139 5.41 -6.07 0.95
CA GLY A 139 6.70 -6.22 0.30
C GLY A 139 7.90 -5.96 1.20
N ASP A 140 7.68 -5.48 2.42
CA ASP A 140 8.73 -5.28 3.42
C ASP A 140 9.26 -6.61 3.95
N ILE A 141 10.51 -6.61 4.40
CA ILE A 141 11.14 -7.80 4.98
C ILE A 141 11.32 -7.59 6.49
N THR A 142 10.55 -8.36 7.27
CA THR A 142 10.70 -8.42 8.72
C THR A 142 11.83 -9.36 9.10
N ILE A 143 12.80 -8.88 9.88
CA ILE A 143 13.94 -9.66 10.37
C ILE A 143 13.71 -10.03 11.84
N VAL A 144 13.93 -11.30 12.15
CA VAL A 144 13.99 -11.80 13.53
C VAL A 144 15.40 -12.32 13.77
N PRO A 145 16.23 -11.61 14.54
CA PRO A 145 17.58 -12.06 14.88
C PRO A 145 17.58 -13.22 15.88
N TYR A 146 18.73 -13.84 16.07
CA TYR A 146 18.95 -14.81 17.15
C TYR A 146 18.97 -14.15 18.52
#